data_68015273ed08a38d84c3b8292a2dd874
#
_entry.id   68015273ed08a38d84c3b8292a2dd874
#
_cell.length_a   1.000
_cell.length_b   1.000
_cell.length_c   1.000
_cell.angle_alpha   90.00
_cell.angle_beta   90.00
_cell.angle_gamma   90.00
#
_symmetry.space_group_name_H-M   'P 1'
#
loop_
_entity.id
_entity.type
_entity.pdbx_description
1 polymer ?
#
loop_
_entity_poly.entity_id
_entity_poly.type
_entity_poly.pdbx_seq_one_letter_code
_entity_poly.pdbx_strand_id
1 'polypeptide(L)'
;MKHHIAILCTLAALVPRTWGQVPASSVAEHEFPGLQLLPPGSKVKGISLPRYENHRVSALLIAKLMEIATRSEVKFTGIKAELYAENGEVTTVTCEQAGYDFRTSIVTSDARPEIESPRFSAQGTGVTFSTANKVGVLKGPVKTVVKNSAFNKKPKGK
;
A
#
# COMPACT_ATOMS: atom_id res chain seq x y z
N MET A 1 -33.89 35.33 -64.30
CA MET A 1 -32.62 34.96 -63.61
C MET A 1 -32.96 34.58 -62.18
N LYS A 2 -33.07 33.28 -61.86
CA LYS A 2 -33.42 32.80 -60.53
C LYS A 2 -32.36 31.78 -60.15
N HIS A 3 -31.50 32.16 -59.18
CA HIS A 3 -30.45 31.27 -58.67
C HIS A 3 -31.03 30.46 -57.50
N HIS A 4 -31.16 29.15 -57.67
CA HIS A 4 -31.48 28.24 -56.59
C HIS A 4 -30.20 27.84 -55.86
N ILE A 5 -30.05 28.25 -54.60
CA ILE A 5 -28.97 27.79 -53.73
C ILE A 5 -29.49 26.58 -52.98
N ALA A 6 -28.91 25.42 -53.29
CA ALA A 6 -29.15 24.18 -52.55
C ALA A 6 -28.31 24.19 -51.27
N ILE A 7 -28.96 24.18 -50.10
CA ILE A 7 -28.31 24.05 -48.80
C ILE A 7 -28.17 22.54 -48.51
N LEU A 8 -26.95 22.04 -48.52
CA LEU A 8 -26.62 20.65 -48.17
C LEU A 8 -26.46 20.58 -46.63
N CYS A 9 -27.49 20.05 -45.92
CA CYS A 9 -27.39 19.75 -44.50
C CYS A 9 -26.56 18.48 -44.29
N THR A 10 -25.32 18.63 -43.86
CA THR A 10 -24.51 17.53 -43.33
C THR A 10 -24.91 17.19 -41.90
N LEU A 11 -25.57 16.05 -41.73
CA LEU A 11 -25.85 15.47 -40.40
C LEU A 11 -24.55 14.95 -39.80
N ALA A 12 -24.00 15.69 -38.85
CA ALA A 12 -22.88 15.19 -38.02
C ALA A 12 -23.46 14.24 -36.97
N ALA A 13 -23.22 12.93 -37.17
CA ALA A 13 -23.55 11.91 -36.19
C ALA A 13 -22.66 12.10 -34.96
N LEU A 14 -23.23 12.55 -33.84
CA LEU A 14 -22.61 12.52 -32.51
C LEU A 14 -22.50 11.05 -32.06
N VAL A 15 -21.31 10.47 -32.17
CA VAL A 15 -20.98 9.21 -31.52
C VAL A 15 -20.70 9.52 -30.05
N PRO A 16 -21.49 9.01 -29.09
CA PRO A 16 -21.13 9.14 -27.69
C PRO A 16 -19.86 8.30 -27.45
N ARG A 17 -18.74 8.97 -27.14
CA ARG A 17 -17.55 8.32 -26.61
C ARG A 17 -17.92 7.85 -25.20
N THR A 18 -18.32 6.60 -25.06
CA THR A 18 -18.31 5.89 -23.79
C THR A 18 -16.85 5.78 -23.35
N TRP A 19 -16.47 6.65 -22.45
CA TRP A 19 -15.22 6.51 -21.69
C TRP A 19 -15.41 5.26 -20.85
N GLY A 20 -14.75 4.18 -21.27
CA GLY A 20 -14.70 2.95 -20.48
C GLY A 20 -14.14 3.30 -19.11
N GLN A 21 -15.02 3.29 -18.10
CA GLN A 21 -14.60 3.25 -16.71
C GLN A 21 -13.87 1.92 -16.55
N VAL A 22 -12.55 1.97 -16.48
CA VAL A 22 -11.74 0.85 -16.02
C VAL A 22 -12.16 0.60 -14.58
N PRO A 23 -12.72 -0.58 -14.24
CA PRO A 23 -13.14 -0.84 -12.89
C PRO A 23 -11.92 -0.74 -11.97
N ALA A 24 -12.05 0.02 -10.89
CA ALA A 24 -11.00 0.26 -9.90
C ALA A 24 -10.55 -1.02 -9.13
N SER A 25 -11.08 -2.18 -9.48
CA SER A 25 -10.80 -3.47 -8.84
C SER A 25 -9.50 -4.14 -9.29
N SER A 26 -8.78 -3.64 -10.29
CA SER A 26 -7.60 -4.34 -10.82
C SER A 26 -6.28 -4.10 -10.06
N VAL A 27 -6.23 -3.14 -9.13
CA VAL A 27 -4.96 -2.79 -8.45
C VAL A 27 -4.68 -3.72 -7.26
N ALA A 28 -5.72 -4.21 -6.58
CA ALA A 28 -5.56 -5.09 -5.43
C ALA A 28 -5.24 -6.55 -5.80
N GLU A 29 -5.65 -7.00 -6.99
CA GLU A 29 -5.44 -8.39 -7.43
C GLU A 29 -3.98 -8.75 -7.70
N HIS A 30 -3.09 -7.76 -7.91
CA HIS A 30 -1.68 -8.00 -8.26
C HIS A 30 -0.73 -8.00 -7.06
N GLU A 31 -1.18 -7.59 -5.87
CA GLU A 31 -0.29 -7.47 -4.72
C GLU A 31 0.12 -8.83 -4.13
N PHE A 32 -0.76 -9.86 -4.22
CA PHE A 32 -0.50 -11.20 -3.68
C PHE A 32 -1.15 -12.31 -4.54
N PRO A 33 -0.65 -12.58 -5.75
CA PRO A 33 -1.34 -13.43 -6.74
C PRO A 33 -1.55 -14.90 -6.30
N GLY A 34 -0.84 -15.39 -5.29
CA GLY A 34 -0.99 -16.77 -4.79
C GLY A 34 -1.99 -16.94 -3.65
N LEU A 35 -2.36 -15.85 -2.96
CA LEU A 35 -3.18 -15.96 -1.75
C LEU A 35 -4.65 -16.21 -2.04
N GLN A 36 -5.15 -15.79 -3.18
CA GLN A 36 -6.54 -16.00 -3.60
C GLN A 36 -6.87 -17.48 -3.87
N LEU A 37 -5.85 -18.32 -4.09
CA LEU A 37 -6.01 -19.76 -4.30
C LEU A 37 -6.22 -20.52 -3.00
N LEU A 38 -5.94 -19.91 -1.86
CA LEU A 38 -6.06 -20.54 -0.57
C LEU A 38 -7.49 -20.37 -0.01
N PRO A 39 -8.15 -21.44 0.43
CA PRO A 39 -9.47 -21.34 1.03
C PRO A 39 -9.41 -20.62 2.39
N PRO A 40 -10.51 -19.95 2.82
CA PRO A 40 -10.63 -19.42 4.17
C PRO A 40 -10.33 -20.49 5.24
N GLY A 41 -9.63 -20.10 6.31
CA GLY A 41 -9.14 -21.00 7.34
C GLY A 41 -7.73 -21.54 7.07
N SER A 42 -7.18 -21.36 5.86
CA SER A 42 -5.80 -21.76 5.54
C SER A 42 -4.80 -21.00 6.40
N LYS A 43 -3.77 -21.73 6.89
CA LYS A 43 -2.68 -21.17 7.69
C LYS A 43 -1.34 -21.46 7.04
N VAL A 44 -0.53 -20.44 6.87
CA VAL A 44 0.82 -20.51 6.29
C VAL A 44 1.82 -19.98 7.30
N LYS A 45 2.89 -20.72 7.56
CA LYS A 45 3.96 -20.36 8.49
C LYS A 45 5.18 -19.84 7.72
N GLY A 46 5.87 -18.87 8.30
CA GLY A 46 7.16 -18.39 7.79
C GLY A 46 7.03 -17.69 6.44
N ILE A 47 6.28 -16.59 6.39
CA ILE A 47 6.02 -15.85 5.16
C ILE A 47 7.05 -14.75 4.98
N SER A 48 7.47 -14.59 3.73
CA SER A 48 8.29 -13.49 3.27
C SER A 48 7.72 -12.99 1.93
N LEU A 49 7.22 -11.76 1.92
CA LEU A 49 6.55 -11.13 0.78
C LEU A 49 7.33 -9.87 0.38
N PRO A 50 8.22 -9.95 -0.62
CA PRO A 50 8.90 -8.78 -1.17
C PRO A 50 7.97 -8.02 -2.11
N ARG A 51 8.02 -6.69 -2.04
CA ARG A 51 7.41 -5.78 -3.00
C ARG A 51 8.51 -5.10 -3.81
N TYR A 52 8.33 -5.09 -5.11
CA TYR A 52 9.27 -4.49 -6.04
C TYR A 52 8.71 -3.22 -6.65
N GLU A 53 9.53 -2.18 -6.72
CA GLU A 53 9.28 -0.95 -7.47
C GLU A 53 10.53 -0.61 -8.28
N ASN A 54 10.37 -0.35 -9.58
CA ASN A 54 11.50 -0.04 -10.48
C ASN A 54 12.64 -1.08 -10.40
N HIS A 55 12.31 -2.38 -10.39
CA HIS A 55 13.24 -3.51 -10.31
C HIS A 55 14.06 -3.58 -9.01
N ARG A 56 13.66 -2.85 -7.97
CA ARG A 56 14.28 -2.87 -6.64
C ARG A 56 13.25 -3.28 -5.60
N VAL A 57 13.71 -3.98 -4.56
CA VAL A 57 12.86 -4.24 -3.40
C VAL A 57 12.56 -2.90 -2.72
N SER A 58 11.29 -2.50 -2.68
CA SER A 58 10.80 -1.30 -2.01
C SER A 58 10.25 -1.59 -0.61
N ALA A 59 9.75 -2.81 -0.41
CA ALA A 59 9.31 -3.27 0.90
C ALA A 59 9.46 -4.78 1.03
N LEU A 60 9.61 -5.26 2.26
CA LEU A 60 9.64 -6.68 2.60
C LEU A 60 8.76 -6.91 3.83
N LEU A 61 7.70 -7.69 3.67
CA LEU A 61 6.86 -8.13 4.78
C LEU A 61 7.25 -9.53 5.20
N ILE A 62 7.60 -9.70 6.46
CA ILE A 62 7.89 -10.98 7.08
C ILE A 62 6.83 -11.24 8.15
N ALA A 63 6.25 -12.44 8.19
CA ALA A 63 5.32 -12.83 9.23
C ALA A 63 5.57 -14.27 9.69
N LYS A 64 5.40 -14.53 10.99
CA LYS A 64 5.51 -15.89 11.57
C LYS A 64 4.35 -16.77 11.13
N LEU A 65 3.16 -16.21 11.05
CA LEU A 65 1.93 -16.91 10.66
C LEU A 65 1.04 -15.96 9.85
N MET A 66 0.43 -16.50 8.80
CA MET A 66 -0.66 -15.90 8.05
C MET A 66 -1.86 -16.82 8.09
N GLU A 67 -3.05 -16.28 8.28
CA GLU A 67 -4.32 -16.98 8.23
C GLU A 67 -5.26 -16.26 7.24
N ILE A 68 -5.80 -16.99 6.28
CA ILE A 68 -6.86 -16.49 5.40
C ILE A 68 -8.15 -16.45 6.19
N ALA A 69 -8.55 -15.28 6.68
CA ALA A 69 -9.76 -15.13 7.49
C ALA A 69 -11.02 -15.20 6.63
N THR A 70 -11.01 -14.51 5.50
CA THR A 70 -12.09 -14.51 4.50
C THR A 70 -11.47 -14.43 3.10
N ARG A 71 -12.31 -14.39 2.06
CA ARG A 71 -11.84 -14.17 0.67
C ARG A 71 -11.18 -12.80 0.45
N SER A 72 -11.45 -11.83 1.33
CA SER A 72 -10.92 -10.47 1.22
C SER A 72 -10.02 -10.06 2.38
N GLU A 73 -9.86 -10.90 3.39
CA GLU A 73 -9.11 -10.54 4.60
C GLU A 73 -8.11 -11.61 5.00
N VAL A 74 -6.92 -11.16 5.33
CA VAL A 74 -5.81 -11.98 5.85
C VAL A 74 -5.40 -11.45 7.21
N LYS A 75 -5.15 -12.34 8.16
CA LYS A 75 -4.57 -12.03 9.47
C LYS A 75 -3.12 -12.48 9.51
N PHE A 76 -2.27 -11.61 10.01
CA PHE A 76 -0.86 -11.88 10.22
C PHE A 76 -0.52 -11.88 11.71
N THR A 77 0.42 -12.73 12.11
CA THR A 77 0.96 -12.79 13.46
C THR A 77 2.49 -12.71 13.40
N GLY A 78 3.09 -11.93 14.32
CA GLY A 78 4.53 -11.74 14.41
C GLY A 78 5.11 -11.07 13.17
N ILE A 79 4.67 -9.84 12.91
CA ILE A 79 4.96 -9.07 11.69
C ILE A 79 6.20 -8.23 11.87
N LYS A 80 7.04 -8.24 10.84
CA LYS A 80 8.13 -7.29 10.62
C LYS A 80 8.03 -6.82 9.16
N ALA A 81 7.79 -5.53 8.96
CA ALA A 81 7.84 -4.90 7.65
C ALA A 81 9.08 -4.02 7.54
N GLU A 82 9.84 -4.15 6.46
CA GLU A 82 10.99 -3.31 6.13
C GLU A 82 10.65 -2.48 4.90
N LEU A 83 10.79 -1.16 5.02
CA LEU A 83 10.55 -0.21 3.95
C LEU A 83 11.89 0.38 3.52
N TYR A 84 12.25 0.21 2.27
CA TYR A 84 13.53 0.63 1.70
C TYR A 84 13.35 1.93 0.94
N ALA A 85 13.96 3.01 1.44
CA ALA A 85 13.97 4.30 0.76
C ALA A 85 15.05 4.34 -0.34
N GLU A 86 14.90 5.24 -1.31
CA GLU A 86 15.85 5.41 -2.41
C GLU A 86 17.27 5.78 -1.94
N ASN A 87 17.38 6.47 -0.82
CA ASN A 87 18.66 6.88 -0.21
C ASN A 87 19.34 5.74 0.58
N GLY A 88 18.78 4.51 0.57
CA GLY A 88 19.29 3.35 1.30
C GLY A 88 18.88 3.32 2.78
N GLU A 89 18.12 4.28 3.28
CA GLU A 89 17.57 4.23 4.64
C GLU A 89 16.50 3.13 4.72
N VAL A 90 16.48 2.37 5.82
CA VAL A 90 15.50 1.33 6.08
C VAL A 90 14.66 1.75 7.27
N THR A 91 13.34 1.72 7.09
CA THR A 91 12.37 1.87 8.19
C THR A 91 11.76 0.51 8.48
N THR A 92 11.85 0.07 9.73
CA THR A 92 11.27 -1.19 10.20
C THR A 92 10.00 -0.91 10.99
N VAL A 93 8.95 -1.65 10.70
CA VAL A 93 7.70 -1.64 11.46
C VAL A 93 7.47 -3.03 12.00
N THR A 94 7.28 -3.15 13.31
CA THR A 94 6.97 -4.42 13.98
C THR A 94 5.65 -4.34 14.71
N CYS A 95 4.87 -5.40 14.66
CA CYS A 95 3.69 -5.56 15.51
C CYS A 95 3.36 -7.05 15.70
N GLU A 96 2.63 -7.37 16.78
CA GLU A 96 2.28 -8.77 17.05
C GLU A 96 1.21 -9.31 16.11
N GLN A 97 0.22 -8.49 15.76
CA GLN A 97 -0.91 -8.89 14.91
C GLN A 97 -1.33 -7.74 14.00
N ALA A 98 -1.74 -8.06 12.78
CA ALA A 98 -2.41 -7.13 11.87
C ALA A 98 -3.38 -7.86 10.94
N GLY A 99 -4.42 -7.17 10.51
CA GLY A 99 -5.31 -7.56 9.43
C GLY A 99 -4.99 -6.79 8.16
N TYR A 100 -5.15 -7.42 7.01
CA TYR A 100 -5.08 -6.78 5.70
C TYR A 100 -6.35 -7.09 4.91
N ASP A 101 -7.02 -6.05 4.45
CA ASP A 101 -8.19 -6.15 3.57
C ASP A 101 -7.76 -5.86 2.13
N PHE A 102 -7.85 -6.87 1.26
CA PHE A 102 -7.49 -6.77 -0.16
C PHE A 102 -8.37 -5.79 -0.95
N ARG A 103 -9.63 -5.58 -0.57
CA ARG A 103 -10.56 -4.69 -1.29
C ARG A 103 -10.25 -3.24 -1.07
N THR A 104 -9.81 -2.90 0.14
CA THR A 104 -9.50 -1.53 0.54
C THR A 104 -8.01 -1.23 0.49
N SER A 105 -7.16 -2.26 0.35
CA SER A 105 -5.71 -2.17 0.46
C SER A 105 -5.26 -1.53 1.78
N ILE A 106 -5.98 -1.87 2.89
CA ILE A 106 -5.72 -1.31 4.21
C ILE A 106 -5.20 -2.40 5.15
N VAL A 107 -4.08 -2.11 5.80
CA VAL A 107 -3.55 -2.85 6.95
C VAL A 107 -4.04 -2.17 8.21
N THR A 108 -4.57 -2.94 9.16
CA THR A 108 -4.95 -2.46 10.49
C THR A 108 -4.32 -3.32 11.57
N SER A 109 -3.88 -2.68 12.66
CA SER A 109 -3.44 -3.35 13.87
C SER A 109 -3.83 -2.54 15.09
N ASP A 110 -4.29 -3.22 16.13
CA ASP A 110 -4.51 -2.66 17.46
C ASP A 110 -3.49 -3.23 18.48
N ALA A 111 -2.40 -3.86 17.99
CA ALA A 111 -1.36 -4.51 18.79
C ALA A 111 -0.06 -3.69 18.78
N ARG A 112 0.00 -2.61 19.52
CA ARG A 112 1.18 -1.78 19.84
C ARG A 112 2.27 -1.80 18.76
N PRO A 113 2.06 -1.17 17.60
CA PRO A 113 3.07 -1.11 16.56
C PRO A 113 4.27 -0.29 17.02
N GLU A 114 5.46 -0.74 16.63
CA GLU A 114 6.72 -0.03 16.80
C GLU A 114 7.31 0.29 15.45
N ILE A 115 7.74 1.54 15.27
CA ILE A 115 8.40 2.03 14.06
C ILE A 115 9.82 2.43 14.42
N GLU A 116 10.79 1.86 13.75
CA GLU A 116 12.20 2.19 13.86
C GLU A 116 12.76 2.70 12.53
N SER A 117 13.34 3.87 12.57
CA SER A 117 14.02 4.50 11.42
C SER A 117 15.37 5.06 11.88
N PRO A 118 16.31 5.33 10.98
CA PRO A 118 17.57 6.02 11.33
C PRO A 118 17.36 7.38 11.99
N ARG A 119 16.21 8.04 11.74
CA ARG A 119 15.91 9.40 12.21
C ARG A 119 15.04 9.46 13.44
N PHE A 120 14.16 8.49 13.63
CA PHE A 120 13.22 8.47 14.75
C PHE A 120 12.79 7.06 15.08
N SER A 121 12.25 6.89 16.27
CA SER A 121 11.41 5.74 16.63
C SER A 121 10.05 6.23 17.11
N ALA A 122 9.01 5.44 16.84
CA ALA A 122 7.66 5.78 17.28
C ALA A 122 6.91 4.52 17.72
N GLN A 123 6.07 4.65 18.74
CA GLN A 123 5.18 3.62 19.25
C GLN A 123 3.78 4.18 19.37
N GLY A 124 2.76 3.37 19.11
CA GLY A 124 1.35 3.69 19.29
C GLY A 124 0.59 2.54 19.93
N THR A 125 -0.72 2.69 20.09
CA THR A 125 -1.61 1.59 20.52
C THR A 125 -2.18 0.81 19.34
N GLY A 126 -2.07 1.35 18.15
CA GLY A 126 -2.50 0.71 16.91
C GLY A 126 -2.00 1.47 15.69
N VAL A 127 -2.23 0.90 14.51
CA VAL A 127 -1.89 1.50 13.22
C VAL A 127 -2.96 1.22 12.18
N THR A 128 -3.18 2.17 11.30
CA THR A 128 -3.87 1.96 10.02
C THR A 128 -2.92 2.42 8.92
N PHE A 129 -2.68 1.57 7.93
CA PHE A 129 -1.78 1.86 6.81
C PHE A 129 -2.46 1.52 5.49
N SER A 130 -2.50 2.47 4.56
CA SER A 130 -2.97 2.24 3.19
C SER A 130 -1.77 1.89 2.31
N THR A 131 -1.75 0.67 1.77
CA THR A 131 -0.70 0.21 0.86
C THR A 131 -0.80 0.91 -0.50
N ALA A 132 -2.02 1.29 -0.92
CA ALA A 132 -2.27 2.01 -2.16
C ALA A 132 -1.70 3.44 -2.14
N ASN A 133 -1.95 4.17 -1.03
CA ASN A 133 -1.53 5.58 -0.89
C ASN A 133 -0.18 5.72 -0.16
N LYS A 134 0.38 4.64 0.40
CA LYS A 134 1.61 4.62 1.20
C LYS A 134 1.55 5.56 2.42
N VAL A 135 0.36 5.74 2.98
CA VAL A 135 0.11 6.59 4.15
C VAL A 135 -0.28 5.75 5.34
N GLY A 136 0.38 5.99 6.48
CA GLY A 136 0.10 5.33 7.74
C GLY A 136 -0.25 6.31 8.84
N VAL A 137 -1.17 5.92 9.72
CA VAL A 137 -1.56 6.67 10.90
C VAL A 137 -1.41 5.78 12.12
N LEU A 138 -0.59 6.22 13.09
CA LEU A 138 -0.54 5.62 14.41
C LEU A 138 -1.73 6.07 15.24
N LYS A 139 -2.36 5.14 15.94
CA LYS A 139 -3.53 5.37 16.81
C LYS A 139 -3.11 5.46 18.26
N GLY A 140 -3.91 6.21 19.07
CA GLY A 140 -3.81 6.32 20.51
C GLY A 140 -2.67 7.22 20.98
N PRO A 141 -2.26 7.14 22.25
CA PRO A 141 -1.10 7.86 22.75
C PRO A 141 0.14 7.42 21.94
N VAL A 142 0.73 8.36 21.20
CA VAL A 142 1.92 8.11 20.38
C VAL A 142 3.14 8.68 21.08
N LYS A 143 4.16 7.83 21.30
CA LYS A 143 5.48 8.25 21.78
C LYS A 143 6.44 8.25 20.60
N THR A 144 7.03 9.41 20.31
CA THR A 144 8.05 9.54 19.28
C THR A 144 9.35 10.04 19.90
N VAL A 145 10.46 9.39 19.53
CA VAL A 145 11.82 9.78 19.91
C VAL A 145 12.60 10.10 18.66
N VAL A 146 13.08 11.34 18.53
CA VAL A 146 13.91 11.79 17.40
C VAL A 146 15.37 11.53 17.73
N LYS A 147 16.10 10.88 16.83
CA LYS A 147 17.53 10.53 17.00
C LYS A 147 18.41 11.70 16.55
N ASN A 148 19.49 11.98 17.30
CA ASN A 148 20.39 13.11 17.02
C ASN A 148 21.06 13.06 15.64
N SER A 149 21.19 11.89 15.03
CA SER A 149 21.65 11.73 13.64
C SER A 149 20.78 12.45 12.60
N ALA A 150 19.53 12.77 12.95
CA ALA A 150 18.64 13.55 12.08
C ALA A 150 19.09 15.01 11.92
N PHE A 151 19.81 15.54 12.89
CA PHE A 151 20.23 16.96 12.94
C PHE A 151 21.66 17.20 12.42
N ASN A 152 22.49 16.16 12.30
CA ASN A 152 23.92 16.28 11.98
C ASN A 152 24.25 16.13 10.49
N LYS A 153 23.34 16.33 9.55
CA LYS A 153 23.69 16.46 8.13
C LYS A 153 24.44 17.79 7.92
N LYS A 154 25.79 17.77 7.99
CA LYS A 154 26.61 18.86 7.42
C LYS A 154 26.19 19.07 5.96
N PRO A 155 25.88 20.31 5.53
CA PRO A 155 25.67 20.60 4.13
C PRO A 155 26.93 20.17 3.38
N LYS A 156 26.78 19.29 2.36
CA LYS A 156 27.87 19.03 1.42
C LYS A 156 28.16 20.34 0.72
N GLY A 157 29.30 20.96 1.06
CA GLY A 157 29.79 22.13 0.36
C GLY A 157 29.93 21.85 -1.14
N LYS A 158 29.53 22.83 -1.92
CA LYS A 158 29.71 22.89 -3.37
C LYS A 158 31.21 22.92 -3.69
#